data_87443a1785996dbda6969e1301339407
#
_entry.id   87443a1785996dbda6969e1301339407
#
_cell.length_a   1.000
_cell.length_b   1.000
_cell.length_c   1.000
_cell.angle_alpha   90.00
_cell.angle_beta   90.00
_cell.angle_gamma   90.00
#
_symmetry.space_group_name_H-M   'P 1'
#
loop_
_entity.id
_entity.type
_entity.pdbx_description
1 polymer ?
#
loop_
_entity_poly.entity_id
_entity_poly.type
_entity_poly.pdbx_seq_one_letter_code
_entity_poly.pdbx_strand_id
1 'polypeptide(L)'
;MVLFGWSSFERAEAQGTPAAQATPAPTHEAKPSSTPAQAGTAHPEKAELPPGQNIKVQTSPKVTEVLNSPPLIIKDDDTQLIRLKKMRFNMALTEAKDRYTLFKKGLIKLYDLIDVGQRVLAAQADLAQSPEGRADVLQKQLEIYAEAEDNLEKQIKEGKGENADLDHLRYQRLGVEIDLEILRRGLAE
;
A
#
# COMPACT_ATOMS: atom_id res chain seq x y z
N MET A 1 -1.32 36.68 -32.01
CA MET A 1 -0.29 36.01 -32.79
C MET A 1 0.97 36.06 -31.94
N VAL A 2 1.21 35.01 -31.12
CA VAL A 2 2.35 34.94 -30.22
C VAL A 2 3.03 33.62 -30.51
N LEU A 3 4.22 33.73 -31.08
CA LEU A 3 5.09 32.61 -31.44
C LEU A 3 5.86 32.19 -30.18
N PHE A 4 5.63 30.96 -29.70
CA PHE A 4 6.47 30.36 -28.67
C PHE A 4 7.61 29.57 -29.35
N GLY A 5 8.82 30.07 -29.13
CA GLY A 5 10.04 29.44 -29.60
C GLY A 5 10.33 28.14 -28.86
N TRP A 6 10.59 27.09 -29.61
CA TRP A 6 11.16 25.84 -29.11
C TRP A 6 12.68 26.01 -28.92
N SER A 7 13.13 25.93 -27.65
CA SER A 7 14.54 25.79 -27.32
C SER A 7 14.95 24.33 -27.47
N SER A 8 15.85 24.11 -28.39
CA SER A 8 16.58 22.85 -28.62
C SER A 8 17.43 22.52 -27.39
N PHE A 9 17.21 21.39 -26.77
CA PHE A 9 18.10 20.86 -25.73
C PHE A 9 19.19 20.01 -26.38
N GLU A 10 20.38 20.52 -26.35
CA GLU A 10 21.60 19.94 -26.89
C GLU A 10 22.03 18.71 -26.05
N ARG A 11 22.30 17.66 -26.77
CA ARG A 11 22.70 16.33 -26.26
C ARG A 11 24.19 16.39 -25.92
N ALA A 12 24.55 16.29 -24.65
CA ALA A 12 25.93 16.09 -24.23
C ALA A 12 26.24 14.59 -24.22
N GLU A 13 27.05 14.16 -25.18
CA GLU A 13 27.77 12.89 -25.15
C GLU A 13 28.93 12.99 -24.15
N ALA A 14 28.95 12.10 -23.17
CA ALA A 14 30.12 11.88 -22.34
C ALA A 14 30.63 10.45 -22.54
N GLN A 15 31.75 10.36 -23.25
CA GLN A 15 32.59 9.18 -23.35
C GLN A 15 33.33 8.95 -22.03
N GLY A 16 33.66 7.71 -21.73
CA GLY A 16 34.75 7.42 -20.79
C GLY A 16 34.48 6.25 -19.85
N THR A 17 34.69 5.03 -20.34
CA THR A 17 34.96 3.86 -19.50
C THR A 17 36.45 3.79 -19.21
N PRO A 18 36.90 3.55 -17.99
CA PRO A 18 38.09 2.77 -17.76
C PRO A 18 37.81 1.45 -17.05
N ALA A 19 38.42 0.43 -17.60
CA ALA A 19 38.52 -0.91 -17.10
C ALA A 19 39.03 -0.96 -15.65
N ALA A 20 38.31 -1.61 -14.75
CA ALA A 20 38.81 -1.95 -13.42
C ALA A 20 39.25 -3.41 -13.39
N GLN A 21 40.47 -3.56 -12.96
CA GLN A 21 41.30 -4.76 -12.83
C GLN A 21 40.63 -5.82 -11.93
N ALA A 22 40.70 -7.04 -12.38
CA ALA A 22 40.38 -8.25 -11.61
C ALA A 22 41.42 -8.46 -10.48
N THR A 23 40.93 -8.56 -9.26
CA THR A 23 41.71 -9.00 -8.10
C THR A 23 41.46 -10.49 -7.88
N PRO A 24 42.47 -11.34 -7.73
CA PRO A 24 42.29 -12.77 -7.54
C PRO A 24 41.84 -13.09 -6.11
N ALA A 25 40.88 -14.04 -6.00
CA ALA A 25 40.41 -14.59 -4.76
C ALA A 25 41.47 -15.43 -4.05
N PRO A 26 41.51 -15.43 -2.71
CA PRO A 26 42.35 -16.36 -1.96
C PRO A 26 41.71 -17.74 -1.90
N THR A 27 42.46 -18.70 -2.35
CA THR A 27 42.20 -20.13 -2.21
C THR A 27 42.30 -20.54 -0.74
N HIS A 28 41.22 -20.93 -0.10
CA HIS A 28 41.25 -21.64 1.18
C HIS A 28 41.04 -23.13 0.97
N GLU A 29 42.10 -23.85 1.29
CA GLU A 29 42.24 -25.29 1.33
C GLU A 29 41.13 -25.94 2.22
N ALA A 30 40.48 -26.89 1.66
CA ALA A 30 39.53 -27.73 2.37
C ALA A 30 40.26 -28.80 3.17
N LYS A 31 40.03 -28.88 4.47
CA LYS A 31 40.42 -29.98 5.33
C LYS A 31 39.17 -30.86 5.56
N PRO A 32 39.21 -32.16 5.23
CA PRO A 32 38.10 -33.05 5.51
C PRO A 32 38.14 -33.47 6.97
N SER A 33 37.09 -33.18 7.71
CA SER A 33 36.83 -33.81 9.01
C SER A 33 35.57 -34.66 8.90
N SER A 34 35.78 -35.93 8.83
CA SER A 34 34.77 -36.97 8.94
C SER A 34 34.34 -37.17 10.39
N THR A 35 33.05 -37.11 10.66
CA THR A 35 32.44 -37.82 11.81
C THR A 35 30.99 -38.15 11.47
N PRO A 36 30.51 -39.35 11.79
CA PRO A 36 29.31 -39.94 11.20
C PRO A 36 28.03 -39.66 12.01
N ALA A 37 26.96 -39.66 11.26
CA ALA A 37 25.62 -40.11 11.58
C ALA A 37 25.08 -39.95 13.02
N GLN A 38 24.09 -39.09 13.17
CA GLN A 38 22.89 -39.48 13.90
C GLN A 38 21.67 -39.00 13.15
N ALA A 39 20.92 -39.97 12.62
CA ALA A 39 19.58 -39.81 12.10
C ALA A 39 18.64 -39.47 13.26
N GLY A 40 18.20 -38.24 13.29
CA GLY A 40 17.08 -37.78 14.11
C GLY A 40 16.07 -37.17 13.17
N THR A 41 15.15 -37.94 12.66
CA THR A 41 13.94 -37.48 11.98
C THR A 41 13.05 -36.79 13.00
N ALA A 42 13.36 -35.52 13.29
CA ALA A 42 12.38 -34.62 13.89
C ALA A 42 11.51 -34.09 12.76
N HIS A 43 10.36 -34.71 12.56
CA HIS A 43 9.24 -34.04 11.88
C HIS A 43 9.03 -32.68 12.55
N PRO A 44 8.96 -31.57 11.81
CA PRO A 44 8.46 -30.35 12.40
C PRO A 44 7.00 -30.64 12.79
N GLU A 45 6.80 -30.77 14.09
CA GLU A 45 5.49 -30.77 14.72
C GLU A 45 4.72 -29.58 14.15
N LYS A 46 3.69 -29.91 13.39
CA LYS A 46 2.78 -28.95 12.80
C LYS A 46 2.18 -28.20 13.98
N ALA A 47 2.72 -27.01 14.26
CA ALA A 47 2.15 -26.13 15.27
C ALA A 47 0.69 -25.90 14.87
N GLU A 48 -0.21 -26.62 15.50
CA GLU A 48 -1.64 -26.35 15.40
C GLU A 48 -1.84 -24.96 15.97
N LEU A 49 -2.12 -24.01 15.07
CA LEU A 49 -2.60 -22.69 15.45
C LEU A 49 -3.78 -22.90 16.40
N PRO A 50 -3.79 -22.23 17.57
CA PRO A 50 -4.91 -22.35 18.49
C PRO A 50 -6.20 -22.03 17.74
N PRO A 51 -7.30 -22.78 18.01
CA PRO A 51 -8.58 -22.60 17.33
C PRO A 51 -8.98 -21.15 17.40
N GLY A 52 -9.22 -20.57 16.23
CA GLY A 52 -9.39 -19.15 16.02
C GLY A 52 -10.32 -18.53 17.04
N GLN A 53 -9.77 -17.65 17.88
CA GLN A 53 -10.58 -16.69 18.60
C GLN A 53 -11.35 -15.92 17.51
N ASN A 54 -12.67 -16.05 17.50
CA ASN A 54 -13.57 -15.23 16.70
C ASN A 54 -13.45 -13.79 17.23
N ILE A 55 -12.37 -13.12 16.84
CA ILE A 55 -12.24 -11.69 17.05
C ILE A 55 -13.34 -11.12 16.16
N LYS A 56 -14.43 -10.65 16.79
CA LYS A 56 -15.41 -9.80 16.11
C LYS A 56 -14.69 -8.52 15.74
N VAL A 57 -13.97 -8.56 14.63
CA VAL A 57 -13.30 -7.39 14.11
C VAL A 57 -14.40 -6.45 13.61
N GLN A 58 -14.72 -5.46 14.43
CA GLN A 58 -15.63 -4.39 14.03
C GLN A 58 -14.89 -3.55 13.02
N THR A 59 -15.19 -3.76 11.76
CA THR A 59 -14.78 -2.84 10.70
C THR A 59 -15.50 -1.52 10.88
N SER A 60 -14.75 -0.43 10.74
CA SER A 60 -15.32 0.91 10.71
C SER A 60 -16.46 1.02 9.70
N PRO A 61 -17.56 1.71 10.02
CA PRO A 61 -18.63 2.01 9.07
C PRO A 61 -18.12 2.65 7.78
N LYS A 62 -17.08 3.49 7.86
CA LYS A 62 -16.47 4.18 6.72
C LYS A 62 -15.73 3.22 5.79
N VAL A 63 -14.99 2.26 6.34
CA VAL A 63 -14.37 1.19 5.54
C VAL A 63 -15.44 0.37 4.83
N THR A 64 -16.51 0.03 5.53
CA THR A 64 -17.63 -0.72 4.96
C THR A 64 -18.33 0.06 3.83
N GLU A 65 -18.47 1.39 3.97
CA GLU A 65 -19.02 2.27 2.93
C GLU A 65 -18.15 2.25 1.66
N VAL A 66 -16.83 2.38 1.80
CA VAL A 66 -15.89 2.30 0.66
C VAL A 66 -15.99 0.95 -0.04
N LEU A 67 -16.03 -0.13 0.72
CA LEU A 67 -16.14 -1.50 0.18
C LEU A 67 -17.47 -1.77 -0.51
N ASN A 68 -18.56 -1.12 -0.08
CA ASN A 68 -19.87 -1.26 -0.69
C ASN A 68 -20.07 -0.34 -1.91
N SER A 69 -19.10 0.46 -2.27
CA SER A 69 -19.17 1.28 -3.48
C SER A 69 -19.46 0.39 -4.70
N PRO A 70 -20.36 0.82 -5.59
CA PRO A 70 -20.62 0.10 -6.83
C PRO A 70 -19.43 0.26 -7.79
N PRO A 71 -19.14 -0.73 -8.63
CA PRO A 71 -18.16 -0.57 -9.70
C PRO A 71 -18.61 0.52 -10.68
N LEU A 72 -17.65 1.27 -11.19
CA LEU A 72 -17.92 2.33 -12.15
C LEU A 72 -18.17 1.76 -13.54
N ILE A 73 -19.20 2.25 -14.18
CA ILE A 73 -19.53 1.87 -15.56
C ILE A 73 -18.60 2.63 -16.52
N ILE A 74 -17.90 1.89 -17.37
CA ILE A 74 -17.10 2.43 -18.46
C ILE A 74 -18.03 2.66 -19.66
N LYS A 75 -18.10 3.89 -20.13
CA LYS A 75 -18.96 4.27 -21.24
C LYS A 75 -18.16 4.39 -22.54
N ASP A 76 -18.86 4.31 -23.68
CA ASP A 76 -18.22 4.44 -24.99
C ASP A 76 -17.71 5.84 -25.26
N ASP A 77 -18.34 6.86 -24.68
CA ASP A 77 -17.97 8.28 -24.77
C ASP A 77 -16.88 8.70 -23.77
N ASP A 78 -16.47 7.82 -22.86
CA ASP A 78 -15.36 8.10 -21.95
C ASP A 78 -14.05 8.29 -22.76
N THR A 79 -13.29 9.33 -22.41
CA THR A 79 -11.92 9.46 -22.93
C THR A 79 -11.05 8.30 -22.46
N GLN A 80 -9.96 8.00 -23.20
CA GLN A 80 -9.03 6.94 -22.82
C GLN A 80 -8.52 7.09 -21.36
N LEU A 81 -8.22 8.33 -20.94
CA LEU A 81 -7.78 8.61 -19.57
C LEU A 81 -8.87 8.27 -18.53
N ILE A 82 -10.12 8.65 -18.79
CA ILE A 82 -11.24 8.35 -17.89
C ILE A 82 -11.51 6.85 -17.82
N ARG A 83 -11.43 6.14 -18.96
CA ARG A 83 -11.53 4.66 -19.00
C ARG A 83 -10.48 4.01 -18.10
N LEU A 84 -9.21 4.41 -18.23
CA LEU A 84 -8.11 3.89 -17.43
C LEU A 84 -8.29 4.16 -15.91
N LYS A 85 -8.72 5.38 -15.55
CA LYS A 85 -9.01 5.74 -14.15
C LYS A 85 -10.15 4.90 -13.58
N LYS A 86 -11.25 4.69 -14.32
CA LYS A 86 -12.37 3.84 -13.91
C LYS A 86 -11.94 2.37 -13.76
N MET A 87 -11.14 1.86 -14.70
CA MET A 87 -10.58 0.50 -14.61
C MET A 87 -9.72 0.35 -13.36
N ARG A 88 -8.82 1.31 -13.09
CA ARG A 88 -7.97 1.32 -11.89
C ARG A 88 -8.80 1.28 -10.61
N PHE A 89 -9.84 2.11 -10.52
CA PHE A 89 -10.77 2.11 -9.38
C PHE A 89 -11.47 0.76 -9.21
N ASN A 90 -12.03 0.19 -10.27
CA ASN A 90 -12.75 -1.08 -10.24
C ASN A 90 -11.83 -2.24 -9.81
N MET A 91 -10.58 -2.27 -10.29
CA MET A 91 -9.59 -3.27 -9.88
C MET A 91 -9.24 -3.14 -8.40
N ALA A 92 -8.95 -1.91 -7.93
CA ALA A 92 -8.67 -1.66 -6.52
C ALA A 92 -9.85 -2.06 -5.61
N LEU A 93 -11.08 -1.73 -6.03
CA LEU A 93 -12.30 -2.10 -5.29
C LEU A 93 -12.50 -3.62 -5.21
N THR A 94 -12.22 -4.34 -6.30
CA THR A 94 -12.32 -5.81 -6.32
C THR A 94 -11.28 -6.41 -5.37
N GLU A 95 -10.02 -5.99 -5.45
CA GLU A 95 -8.96 -6.43 -4.54
C GLU A 95 -9.33 -6.15 -3.07
N ALA A 96 -9.88 -4.96 -2.78
CA ALA A 96 -10.28 -4.60 -1.42
C ALA A 96 -11.40 -5.51 -0.88
N LYS A 97 -12.39 -5.87 -1.69
CA LYS A 97 -13.47 -6.81 -1.32
C LYS A 97 -12.93 -8.21 -1.03
N ASP A 98 -12.00 -8.69 -1.85
CA ASP A 98 -11.36 -10.00 -1.66
C ASP A 98 -10.54 -10.01 -0.36
N ARG A 99 -9.71 -8.98 -0.14
CA ARG A 99 -8.92 -8.82 1.10
C ARG A 99 -9.83 -8.68 2.32
N TYR A 100 -10.94 -7.95 2.22
CA TYR A 100 -11.91 -7.86 3.32
C TYR A 100 -12.49 -9.23 3.68
N THR A 101 -12.71 -10.08 2.69
CA THR A 101 -13.17 -11.45 2.94
C THR A 101 -12.12 -12.28 3.70
N LEU A 102 -10.83 -12.11 3.36
CA LEU A 102 -9.73 -12.75 4.09
C LEU A 102 -9.59 -12.20 5.52
N PHE A 103 -9.73 -10.88 5.67
CA PHE A 103 -9.69 -10.22 6.97
C PHE A 103 -10.79 -10.73 7.92
N LYS A 104 -12.03 -10.84 7.45
CA LYS A 104 -13.15 -11.42 8.24
C LYS A 104 -12.89 -12.86 8.69
N LYS A 105 -12.05 -13.59 7.96
CA LYS A 105 -11.63 -14.95 8.30
C LYS A 105 -10.39 -14.98 9.21
N GLY A 106 -9.83 -13.83 9.58
CA GLY A 106 -8.61 -13.71 10.37
C GLY A 106 -7.34 -14.15 9.62
N LEU A 107 -7.37 -14.20 8.28
CA LEU A 107 -6.25 -14.65 7.44
C LEU A 107 -5.26 -13.54 7.09
N ILE A 108 -5.65 -12.28 7.27
CA ILE A 108 -4.79 -11.11 7.09
C ILE A 108 -5.00 -10.13 8.24
N LYS A 109 -4.00 -9.29 8.50
CA LYS A 109 -4.06 -8.23 9.52
C LYS A 109 -4.92 -7.04 9.04
N LEU A 110 -5.38 -6.21 9.99
CA LEU A 110 -6.08 -4.95 9.70
C LEU A 110 -5.24 -4.03 8.80
N TYR A 111 -3.96 -3.97 9.03
CA TYR A 111 -3.00 -3.20 8.26
C TYR A 111 -3.04 -3.56 6.75
N ASP A 112 -3.01 -4.86 6.43
CA ASP A 112 -3.08 -5.32 5.03
C ASP A 112 -4.39 -4.89 4.33
N LEU A 113 -5.48 -4.80 5.10
CA LEU A 113 -6.77 -4.32 4.58
C LEU A 113 -6.74 -2.81 4.34
N ILE A 114 -6.12 -2.04 5.24
CA ILE A 114 -6.01 -0.59 5.12
C ILE A 114 -5.18 -0.21 3.89
N ASP A 115 -4.05 -0.89 3.65
CA ASP A 115 -3.19 -0.64 2.49
C ASP A 115 -3.96 -0.80 1.16
N VAL A 116 -4.82 -1.80 1.07
CA VAL A 116 -5.67 -1.99 -0.11
C VAL A 116 -6.79 -0.96 -0.18
N GLY A 117 -7.38 -0.59 0.96
CA GLY A 117 -8.39 0.47 1.06
C GLY A 117 -7.86 1.82 0.57
N GLN A 118 -6.60 2.13 0.84
CA GLN A 118 -5.91 3.32 0.32
C GLN A 118 -5.89 3.37 -1.20
N ARG A 119 -5.65 2.23 -1.85
CA ARG A 119 -5.63 2.17 -3.32
C ARG A 119 -6.98 2.52 -3.92
N VAL A 120 -8.08 2.13 -3.26
CA VAL A 120 -9.44 2.51 -3.66
C VAL A 120 -9.64 4.01 -3.54
N LEU A 121 -9.26 4.60 -2.40
CA LEU A 121 -9.41 6.03 -2.16
C LEU A 121 -8.49 6.88 -3.06
N ALA A 122 -7.26 6.45 -3.29
CA ALA A 122 -6.35 7.09 -4.25
C ALA A 122 -6.94 7.07 -5.68
N ALA A 123 -7.47 5.93 -6.12
CA ALA A 123 -8.13 5.82 -7.41
C ALA A 123 -9.42 6.66 -7.49
N GLN A 124 -10.14 6.82 -6.37
CA GLN A 124 -11.29 7.71 -6.27
C GLN A 124 -10.87 9.19 -6.37
N ALA A 125 -9.78 9.58 -5.70
CA ALA A 125 -9.22 10.93 -5.78
C ALA A 125 -8.76 11.27 -7.21
N ASP A 126 -8.20 10.30 -7.94
CA ASP A 126 -7.84 10.48 -9.36
C ASP A 126 -9.04 10.72 -10.28
N LEU A 127 -10.22 10.26 -9.88
CA LEU A 127 -11.49 10.45 -10.61
C LEU A 127 -12.18 11.76 -10.26
N ALA A 128 -11.80 12.41 -9.17
CA ALA A 128 -12.37 13.69 -8.78
C ALA A 128 -12.13 14.73 -9.88
N GLN A 129 -13.20 15.41 -10.28
CA GLN A 129 -13.16 16.40 -11.36
C GLN A 129 -12.78 17.80 -10.87
N SER A 130 -12.84 18.01 -9.56
CA SER A 130 -12.48 19.27 -8.94
C SER A 130 -11.51 19.07 -7.78
N PRO A 131 -10.72 20.10 -7.44
CA PRO A 131 -9.85 20.08 -6.28
C PRO A 131 -10.63 19.85 -4.97
N GLU A 132 -11.83 20.40 -4.84
CA GLU A 132 -12.70 20.22 -3.68
C GLU A 132 -13.13 18.74 -3.54
N GLY A 133 -13.58 18.12 -4.63
CA GLY A 133 -13.93 16.71 -4.62
C GLY A 133 -12.73 15.81 -4.28
N ARG A 134 -11.51 16.21 -4.67
CA ARG A 134 -10.28 15.53 -4.27
C ARG A 134 -10.00 15.73 -2.78
N ALA A 135 -10.20 16.94 -2.25
CA ALA A 135 -10.05 17.23 -0.83
C ALA A 135 -11.01 16.40 0.03
N ASP A 136 -12.27 16.24 -0.41
CA ASP A 136 -13.26 15.40 0.29
C ASP A 136 -12.80 13.92 0.39
N VAL A 137 -12.22 13.38 -0.68
CA VAL A 137 -11.67 12.01 -0.66
C VAL A 137 -10.49 11.89 0.31
N LEU A 138 -9.56 12.86 0.29
CA LEU A 138 -8.42 12.89 1.21
C LEU A 138 -8.88 13.04 2.66
N GLN A 139 -9.88 13.89 2.92
CA GLN A 139 -10.47 14.05 4.24
C GLN A 139 -11.08 12.73 4.75
N LYS A 140 -11.85 12.03 3.91
CA LYS A 140 -12.40 10.72 4.23
C LYS A 140 -11.31 9.69 4.52
N GLN A 141 -10.19 9.75 3.81
CA GLN A 141 -9.03 8.89 4.05
C GLN A 141 -8.41 9.15 5.43
N LEU A 142 -8.25 10.42 5.82
CA LEU A 142 -7.77 10.79 7.17
C LEU A 142 -8.66 10.23 8.29
N GLU A 143 -9.97 10.29 8.10
CA GLU A 143 -10.93 9.77 9.09
C GLU A 143 -10.82 8.24 9.23
N ILE A 144 -10.59 7.52 8.13
CA ILE A 144 -10.36 6.06 8.15
C ILE A 144 -9.06 5.74 8.90
N TYR A 145 -7.99 6.51 8.68
CA TYR A 145 -6.74 6.32 9.41
C TYR A 145 -6.89 6.58 10.90
N ALA A 146 -7.56 7.67 11.29
CA ALA A 146 -7.78 7.98 12.70
C ALA A 146 -8.53 6.84 13.42
N GLU A 147 -9.58 6.30 12.81
CA GLU A 147 -10.31 5.16 13.37
C GLU A 147 -9.44 3.88 13.43
N ALA A 148 -8.57 3.67 12.45
CA ALA A 148 -7.65 2.53 12.43
C ALA A 148 -6.57 2.65 13.51
N GLU A 149 -6.01 3.85 13.73
CA GLU A 149 -5.05 4.13 14.80
C GLU A 149 -5.69 3.87 16.17
N ASP A 150 -6.88 4.40 16.45
CA ASP A 150 -7.61 4.18 17.70
C ASP A 150 -7.86 2.68 17.97
N ASN A 151 -8.22 1.93 16.93
CA ASN A 151 -8.44 0.49 17.05
C ASN A 151 -7.14 -0.26 17.34
N LEU A 152 -6.06 0.10 16.65
CA LEU A 152 -4.75 -0.54 16.84
C LEU A 152 -4.14 -0.21 18.20
N GLU A 153 -4.29 1.04 18.68
CA GLU A 153 -3.87 1.42 20.04
C GLU A 153 -4.58 0.58 21.12
N LYS A 154 -5.87 0.32 20.95
CA LYS A 154 -6.62 -0.57 21.84
C LYS A 154 -6.07 -1.99 21.81
N GLN A 155 -5.78 -2.52 20.61
CA GLN A 155 -5.18 -3.85 20.44
C GLN A 155 -3.79 -3.94 21.09
N ILE A 156 -2.96 -2.89 20.95
CA ILE A 156 -1.64 -2.83 21.58
C ILE A 156 -1.76 -2.85 23.12
N LYS A 157 -2.69 -2.08 23.68
CA LYS A 157 -2.98 -2.09 25.13
C LYS A 157 -3.44 -3.46 25.65
N GLU A 158 -4.08 -4.24 24.78
CA GLU A 158 -4.51 -5.61 25.06
C GLU A 158 -3.41 -6.68 24.76
N GLY A 159 -2.24 -6.26 24.32
CA GLY A 159 -1.13 -7.15 23.95
C GLY A 159 -1.36 -7.92 22.63
N LYS A 160 -2.26 -7.42 21.76
CA LYS A 160 -2.65 -8.08 20.51
C LYS A 160 -2.13 -7.36 19.25
N GLY A 161 -1.53 -6.18 19.39
CA GLY A 161 -1.02 -5.35 18.29
C GLY A 161 0.46 -5.03 18.45
N GLU A 162 1.07 -4.54 17.39
CA GLU A 162 2.47 -4.15 17.34
C GLU A 162 2.61 -2.62 17.16
N ASN A 163 3.56 -2.00 17.89
CA ASN A 163 3.83 -0.56 17.75
C ASN A 163 4.30 -0.20 16.34
N ALA A 164 5.04 -1.10 15.69
CA ALA A 164 5.50 -0.88 14.33
C ALA A 164 4.33 -0.70 13.32
N ASP A 165 3.25 -1.45 13.49
CA ASP A 165 2.05 -1.32 12.67
C ASP A 165 1.38 0.06 12.90
N LEU A 166 1.37 0.54 14.16
CA LEU A 166 0.83 1.86 14.52
C LEU A 166 1.67 3.00 13.94
N ASP A 167 2.98 2.91 14.05
CA ASP A 167 3.90 3.91 13.50
C ASP A 167 3.77 3.98 11.97
N HIS A 168 3.57 2.84 11.31
CA HIS A 168 3.33 2.80 9.88
C HIS A 168 2.00 3.48 9.49
N LEU A 169 0.90 3.22 10.22
CA LEU A 169 -0.38 3.91 10.00
C LEU A 169 -0.25 5.42 10.16
N ARG A 170 0.45 5.87 11.20
CA ARG A 170 0.72 7.30 11.44
C ARG A 170 1.52 7.93 10.31
N TYR A 171 2.55 7.23 9.82
CA TYR A 171 3.33 7.68 8.68
C TYR A 171 2.45 7.87 7.43
N GLN A 172 1.59 6.92 7.14
CA GLN A 172 0.68 7.01 6.00
C GLN A 172 -0.34 8.14 6.17
N ARG A 173 -0.92 8.31 7.37
CA ARG A 173 -1.83 9.42 7.68
C ARG A 173 -1.18 10.78 7.44
N LEU A 174 0.05 10.96 7.93
CA LEU A 174 0.80 12.20 7.70
C LEU A 174 1.02 12.48 6.21
N GLY A 175 1.25 11.45 5.38
CA GLY A 175 1.31 11.62 3.93
C GLY A 175 0.02 12.22 3.34
N VAL A 176 -1.12 11.71 3.77
CA VAL A 176 -2.43 12.24 3.33
C VAL A 176 -2.69 13.66 3.86
N GLU A 177 -2.27 13.97 5.09
CA GLU A 177 -2.37 15.33 5.64
C GLU A 177 -1.54 16.33 4.81
N ILE A 178 -0.33 15.95 4.41
CA ILE A 178 0.54 16.75 3.53
C ILE A 178 -0.15 16.98 2.18
N ASP A 179 -0.68 15.94 1.55
CA ASP A 179 -1.38 16.06 0.26
C ASP A 179 -2.60 16.98 0.35
N LEU A 180 -3.37 16.87 1.44
CA LEU A 180 -4.54 17.72 1.67
C LEU A 180 -4.12 19.19 1.90
N GLU A 181 -3.05 19.43 2.64
CA GLU A 181 -2.53 20.77 2.89
C GLU A 181 -1.99 21.42 1.60
N ILE A 182 -1.26 20.67 0.78
CA ILE A 182 -0.80 21.13 -0.53
C ILE A 182 -1.99 21.53 -1.42
N LEU A 183 -3.02 20.68 -1.44
CA LEU A 183 -4.22 20.95 -2.23
C LEU A 183 -4.96 22.21 -1.75
N ARG A 184 -5.09 22.40 -0.44
CA ARG A 184 -5.74 23.58 0.15
C ARG A 184 -4.99 24.87 -0.16
N ARG A 185 -3.66 24.83 -0.14
CA ARG A 185 -2.83 26.00 -0.52
C ARG A 185 -3.02 26.35 -2.00
N GLY A 186 -3.03 25.37 -2.89
CA GLY A 186 -3.28 25.60 -4.31
C GLY A 186 -4.70 26.08 -4.64
N LEU A 187 -5.65 25.95 -3.71
CA LEU A 187 -7.01 26.51 -3.83
C LEU A 187 -7.10 27.95 -3.31
N ALA A 188 -6.13 28.40 -2.53
CA ALA A 188 -6.11 29.73 -1.92
C ALA A 188 -5.40 30.80 -2.78
N GLU A 189 -4.69 30.38 -3.85
CA GLU A 189 -4.06 31.24 -4.86
C GLU A 189 -4.98 31.49 -6.06
#